data_08e9ae23fb96ade937faef4008df9e01
#
_entry.id   08e9ae23fb96ade937faef4008df9e01
#
_cell.length_a   1.000
_cell.length_b   1.000
_cell.length_c   1.000
_cell.angle_alpha   90.00
_cell.angle_beta   90.00
_cell.angle_gamma   90.00
#
_symmetry.space_group_name_H-M   'P 1'
#
loop_
_entity.id
_entity.type
_entity.pdbx_description
1 polymer ?
#
loop_
_entity_poly.entity_id
_entity_poly.type
_entity_poly.pdbx_seq_one_letter_code
_entity_poly.pdbx_strand_id
1 'polypeptide(L)'
;MKKLTSLLLSLVLMVSVLACGASAKTSTKVRIAGLKGPTTMGLVNLLSMEKDGTASLDYDLQLYGAADEIVPKLIKGELDMAAIPANLAATLYQKTNGGIQVMAVNTLGVLYVVEKGNTVHSFADLKGRTILSTGKGTTPEYVLRYLLKKNGLDPDKDVKIEYYSEASEVTAQMAAARKDAIAVLPQPYVTAAQMKDSGLRVVLDLTREWNKVCDTQLITGVTVVRTEYAKQNPDVIAAFLTDYQKSVLSLIHISEPTRPE
;
A
#
# COMPACT_ATOMS: atom_id res chain seq x y z
N MET A 1 68.37 20.56 3.14
CA MET A 1 67.32 20.34 4.17
C MET A 1 66.08 21.14 3.89
N LYS A 2 66.08 22.44 3.59
CA LYS A 2 64.88 23.27 3.34
C LYS A 2 63.97 22.78 2.17
N LYS A 3 64.57 22.20 1.10
CA LYS A 3 63.80 21.68 -0.05
C LYS A 3 63.11 20.34 0.24
N LEU A 4 63.65 19.52 1.14
CA LEU A 4 63.06 18.23 1.53
C LEU A 4 61.90 18.42 2.50
N THR A 5 61.99 19.42 3.39
CA THR A 5 60.89 19.77 4.30
C THR A 5 59.67 20.39 3.57
N SER A 6 59.92 21.17 2.49
CA SER A 6 58.87 21.74 1.66
C SER A 6 58.13 20.66 0.86
N LEU A 7 58.82 19.62 0.36
CA LEU A 7 58.25 18.51 -0.37
C LEU A 7 57.38 17.61 0.53
N LEU A 8 57.86 17.38 1.78
CA LEU A 8 57.07 16.62 2.77
C LEU A 8 55.80 17.36 3.21
N LEU A 9 55.88 18.70 3.36
CA LEU A 9 54.76 19.53 3.74
C LEU A 9 53.67 19.56 2.64
N SER A 10 54.08 19.62 1.35
CA SER A 10 53.16 19.58 0.23
C SER A 10 52.48 18.21 0.05
N LEU A 11 53.20 17.10 0.36
CA LEU A 11 52.65 15.76 0.32
C LEU A 11 51.63 15.52 1.44
N VAL A 12 51.88 16.05 2.64
CA VAL A 12 50.91 15.97 3.76
C VAL A 12 49.68 16.81 3.48
N LEU A 13 49.79 17.97 2.83
CA LEU A 13 48.62 18.76 2.42
C LEU A 13 47.82 18.08 1.31
N MET A 14 48.44 17.38 0.36
CA MET A 14 47.72 16.61 -0.68
C MET A 14 46.96 15.40 -0.12
N VAL A 15 47.53 14.73 0.87
CA VAL A 15 46.88 13.58 1.52
C VAL A 15 45.69 14.03 2.38
N SER A 16 45.75 15.20 3.01
CA SER A 16 44.63 15.74 3.80
C SER A 16 43.45 16.23 2.94
N VAL A 17 43.68 16.63 1.70
CA VAL A 17 42.59 17.02 0.77
C VAL A 17 41.85 15.78 0.18
N LEU A 18 42.58 14.66 0.02
CA LEU A 18 41.94 13.40 -0.42
C LEU A 18 41.14 12.70 0.70
N ALA A 19 41.39 12.98 1.97
CA ALA A 19 40.67 12.42 3.09
C ALA A 19 39.30 13.10 3.37
N CYS A 20 39.03 14.26 2.76
CA CYS A 20 37.79 15.02 2.97
C CYS A 20 36.64 14.68 2.00
N GLY A 21 36.78 13.62 1.17
CA GLY A 21 35.80 13.22 0.17
C GLY A 21 34.97 12.00 0.49
N ALA A 22 35.24 11.29 1.57
CA ALA A 22 34.43 10.19 2.04
C ALA A 22 33.54 10.67 3.21
N SER A 23 32.51 11.46 2.90
CA SER A 23 31.37 11.57 3.78
C SER A 23 30.81 10.15 3.87
N ALA A 24 31.11 9.44 4.95
CA ALA A 24 30.36 8.21 5.27
C ALA A 24 28.91 8.63 5.33
N LYS A 25 28.14 8.25 4.29
CA LYS A 25 26.68 8.24 4.36
C LYS A 25 26.37 7.38 5.58
N THR A 26 26.08 7.98 6.71
CA THR A 26 25.28 7.34 7.76
C THR A 26 23.91 7.20 7.12
N SER A 27 23.74 6.14 6.35
CA SER A 27 22.49 5.79 5.73
C SER A 27 21.54 5.45 6.85
N THR A 28 20.76 6.45 7.27
CA THR A 28 19.67 6.21 8.19
C THR A 28 18.65 5.40 7.41
N LYS A 29 18.53 4.12 7.76
CA LYS A 29 17.60 3.20 7.12
C LYS A 29 16.17 3.71 7.32
N VAL A 30 15.42 3.93 6.24
CA VAL A 30 14.04 4.41 6.30
C VAL A 30 13.13 3.25 6.63
N ARG A 31 12.45 3.30 7.78
CA ARG A 31 11.58 2.25 8.30
C ARG A 31 10.17 2.44 7.75
N ILE A 32 9.76 1.55 6.86
CA ILE A 32 8.47 1.63 6.16
C ILE A 32 7.64 0.40 6.47
N ALA A 33 6.36 0.59 6.78
CA ALA A 33 5.38 -0.49 6.87
C ALA A 33 4.46 -0.50 5.65
N GLY A 34 4.04 -1.69 5.25
CA GLY A 34 3.01 -1.90 4.25
C GLY A 34 2.08 -3.05 4.61
N LEU A 35 0.85 -3.01 4.12
CA LEU A 35 -0.07 -4.13 4.22
C LEU A 35 0.21 -5.15 3.12
N LYS A 36 0.00 -6.43 3.40
CA LYS A 36 -0.02 -7.49 2.38
C LYS A 36 -1.20 -7.26 1.44
N GLY A 37 -1.02 -6.47 0.40
CA GLY A 37 -2.08 -6.09 -0.52
C GLY A 37 -1.71 -4.95 -1.46
N PRO A 38 -2.69 -4.38 -2.16
CA PRO A 38 -2.46 -3.42 -3.23
C PRO A 38 -1.76 -2.13 -2.78
N THR A 39 -1.99 -1.67 -1.55
CA THR A 39 -1.40 -0.45 -1.00
C THR A 39 0.14 -0.48 -0.94
N THR A 40 0.73 -1.67 -0.90
CA THR A 40 2.18 -1.86 -0.78
C THR A 40 2.87 -2.16 -2.10
N MET A 41 2.12 -2.49 -3.16
CA MET A 41 2.71 -2.91 -4.43
C MET A 41 3.73 -1.90 -4.97
N GLY A 42 3.44 -0.61 -4.89
CA GLY A 42 4.36 0.44 -5.32
C GLY A 42 5.67 0.52 -4.53
N LEU A 43 5.76 -0.08 -3.33
CA LEU A 43 6.96 -0.09 -2.49
C LEU A 43 7.87 -1.30 -2.76
N VAL A 44 7.37 -2.37 -3.38
CA VAL A 44 8.08 -3.66 -3.44
C VAL A 44 9.38 -3.55 -4.22
N ASN A 45 9.40 -2.80 -5.31
CA ASN A 45 10.62 -2.66 -6.12
C ASN A 45 11.72 -1.83 -5.44
N LEU A 46 11.40 -1.07 -4.39
CA LEU A 46 12.43 -0.35 -3.60
C LEU A 46 13.48 -1.31 -3.04
N LEU A 47 13.07 -2.53 -2.63
CA LEU A 47 13.99 -3.56 -2.14
C LEU A 47 14.92 -4.09 -3.24
N SER A 48 14.43 -4.22 -4.47
CA SER A 48 15.29 -4.59 -5.60
C SER A 48 16.25 -3.46 -5.94
N MET A 49 15.77 -2.22 -5.97
CA MET A 49 16.59 -1.04 -6.23
C MET A 49 17.69 -0.87 -5.17
N GLU A 50 17.40 -1.14 -3.88
CA GLU A 50 18.40 -1.13 -2.81
C GLU A 50 19.46 -2.19 -3.06
N LYS A 51 19.06 -3.44 -3.35
CA LYS A 51 19.97 -4.54 -3.63
C LYS A 51 20.86 -4.29 -4.84
N ASP A 52 20.31 -3.66 -5.88
CA ASP A 52 21.02 -3.36 -7.12
C ASP A 52 21.83 -2.05 -7.04
N GLY A 53 21.82 -1.36 -5.90
CA GLY A 53 22.53 -0.11 -5.66
C GLY A 53 21.96 1.09 -6.44
N THR A 54 20.73 1.00 -6.94
CA THR A 54 20.03 2.05 -7.71
C THR A 54 19.10 2.90 -6.87
N ALA A 55 18.80 2.49 -5.63
CA ALA A 55 18.06 3.28 -4.67
C ALA A 55 18.92 4.41 -4.10
N SER A 56 18.26 5.55 -3.84
CA SER A 56 18.92 6.71 -3.21
C SER A 56 19.07 6.57 -1.68
N LEU A 57 18.29 5.66 -1.08
CA LEU A 57 18.18 5.42 0.36
C LEU A 57 18.24 3.92 0.65
N ASP A 58 18.53 3.59 1.92
CA ASP A 58 18.36 2.24 2.44
C ASP A 58 16.95 2.10 3.04
N TYR A 59 16.29 0.99 2.76
CA TYR A 59 14.90 0.75 3.16
C TYR A 59 14.77 -0.44 4.10
N ASP A 60 13.99 -0.31 5.16
CA ASP A 60 13.49 -1.40 6.00
C ASP A 60 11.97 -1.52 5.78
N LEU A 61 11.58 -2.28 4.75
CA LEU A 61 10.17 -2.51 4.43
C LEU A 61 9.64 -3.72 5.18
N GLN A 62 8.71 -3.48 6.10
CA GLN A 62 8.04 -4.51 6.90
C GLN A 62 6.60 -4.71 6.42
N LEU A 63 6.19 -5.96 6.22
CA LEU A 63 4.85 -6.33 5.74
C LEU A 63 3.99 -6.86 6.88
N TYR A 64 2.79 -6.32 7.01
CA TYR A 64 1.80 -6.66 8.03
C TYR A 64 0.52 -7.21 7.42
N GLY A 65 -0.18 -8.06 8.17
CA GLY A 65 -1.48 -8.60 7.76
C GLY A 65 -2.60 -7.60 7.93
N ALA A 66 -2.57 -6.83 9.02
CA ALA A 66 -3.62 -5.91 9.38
C ALA A 66 -3.09 -4.51 9.75
N ALA A 67 -3.92 -3.48 9.54
CA ALA A 67 -3.53 -2.09 9.74
C ALA A 67 -3.36 -1.71 11.22
N ASP A 68 -4.02 -2.42 12.13
CA ASP A 68 -3.91 -2.23 13.58
C ASP A 68 -2.53 -2.62 14.13
N GLU A 69 -1.78 -3.45 13.43
CA GLU A 69 -0.39 -3.76 13.75
C GLU A 69 0.57 -2.58 13.42
N ILE A 70 0.25 -1.80 12.38
CA ILE A 70 1.08 -0.68 11.89
C ILE A 70 0.88 0.57 12.74
N VAL A 71 -0.38 0.88 13.07
CA VAL A 71 -0.77 2.14 13.72
C VAL A 71 0.00 2.44 15.00
N PRO A 72 0.11 1.51 15.99
CA PRO A 72 0.85 1.78 17.21
C PRO A 72 2.33 2.08 16.97
N LYS A 73 2.94 1.37 16.02
CA LYS A 73 4.36 1.54 15.66
C LYS A 73 4.64 2.89 15.02
N LEU A 74 3.74 3.33 14.14
CA LEU A 74 3.85 4.65 13.51
C LEU A 74 3.72 5.77 14.56
N ILE A 75 2.75 5.66 15.48
CA ILE A 75 2.55 6.64 16.57
C ILE A 75 3.75 6.69 17.51
N LYS A 76 4.33 5.54 17.87
CA LYS A 76 5.51 5.46 18.75
C LYS A 76 6.82 5.87 18.09
N GLY A 77 6.84 6.10 16.76
CA GLY A 77 8.05 6.41 16.01
C GLY A 77 8.96 5.22 15.75
N GLU A 78 8.44 4.00 15.90
CA GLU A 78 9.12 2.76 15.50
C GLU A 78 9.17 2.62 13.96
N LEU A 79 8.24 3.27 13.26
CA LEU A 79 8.18 3.42 11.81
C LEU A 79 8.23 4.89 11.43
N ASP A 80 8.81 5.18 10.28
CA ASP A 80 8.91 6.54 9.73
C ASP A 80 7.78 6.82 8.73
N MET A 81 7.46 5.82 7.92
CA MET A 81 6.46 5.87 6.85
C MET A 81 5.59 4.62 6.87
N ALA A 82 4.41 4.72 6.26
CA ALA A 82 3.54 3.56 6.08
C ALA A 82 2.62 3.69 4.86
N ALA A 83 2.35 2.58 4.19
CA ALA A 83 1.28 2.45 3.21
C ALA A 83 0.03 1.88 3.90
N ILE A 84 -1.02 2.70 4.04
CA ILE A 84 -2.21 2.40 4.84
C ILE A 84 -3.51 2.77 4.12
N PRO A 85 -4.66 2.23 4.54
CA PRO A 85 -5.98 2.66 4.06
C PRO A 85 -6.21 4.16 4.23
N ALA A 86 -6.83 4.79 3.24
CA ALA A 86 -7.01 6.24 3.20
C ALA A 86 -7.83 6.79 4.38
N ASN A 87 -8.91 6.09 4.78
CA ASN A 87 -9.71 6.49 5.93
C ASN A 87 -8.92 6.44 7.24
N LEU A 88 -8.00 5.47 7.35
CA LEU A 88 -7.15 5.33 8.53
C LEU A 88 -6.15 6.49 8.63
N ALA A 89 -5.61 6.95 7.51
CA ALA A 89 -4.76 8.14 7.49
C ALA A 89 -5.50 9.37 8.02
N ALA A 90 -6.75 9.59 7.59
CA ALA A 90 -7.58 10.69 8.10
C ALA A 90 -7.85 10.57 9.62
N THR A 91 -8.16 9.36 10.07
CA THR A 91 -8.37 9.07 11.50
C THR A 91 -7.11 9.32 12.33
N LEU A 92 -5.95 8.87 11.83
CA LEU A 92 -4.66 9.07 12.49
C LEU A 92 -4.28 10.55 12.53
N TYR A 93 -4.46 11.28 11.44
CA TYR A 93 -4.22 12.72 11.41
C TYR A 93 -4.98 13.44 12.51
N GLN A 94 -6.27 13.14 12.66
CA GLN A 94 -7.10 13.73 13.73
C GLN A 94 -6.65 13.30 15.12
N LYS A 95 -6.45 11.99 15.35
CA LYS A 95 -6.06 11.44 16.67
C LYS A 95 -4.68 11.88 17.12
N THR A 96 -3.77 12.14 16.20
CA THR A 96 -2.40 12.58 16.49
C THR A 96 -2.24 14.10 16.38
N ASN A 97 -3.34 14.83 16.17
CA ASN A 97 -3.34 16.29 15.97
C ASN A 97 -2.33 16.75 14.90
N GLY A 98 -2.39 16.10 13.73
CA GLY A 98 -1.50 16.41 12.61
C GLY A 98 -0.14 15.68 12.68
N GLY A 99 -0.02 14.62 13.48
CA GLY A 99 1.22 13.87 13.64
C GLY A 99 1.65 13.02 12.43
N ILE A 100 0.80 12.91 11.40
CA ILE A 100 1.13 12.30 10.13
C ILE A 100 0.77 13.20 8.95
N GLN A 101 1.39 12.97 7.80
CA GLN A 101 1.11 13.63 6.52
C GLN A 101 0.98 12.60 5.41
N VAL A 102 0.11 12.84 4.44
CA VAL A 102 0.02 12.04 3.21
C VAL A 102 1.08 12.54 2.24
N MET A 103 1.93 11.63 1.76
CA MET A 103 2.93 11.91 0.72
C MET A 103 2.43 11.54 -0.68
N ALA A 104 1.67 10.46 -0.79
CA ALA A 104 1.15 10.00 -2.07
C ALA A 104 -0.16 9.22 -1.91
N VAL A 105 -1.03 9.32 -2.92
CA VAL A 105 -2.10 8.36 -3.15
C VAL A 105 -1.48 7.18 -3.89
N ASN A 106 -1.59 5.99 -3.31
CA ASN A 106 -0.95 4.79 -3.84
C ASN A 106 -1.94 3.78 -4.43
N THR A 107 -3.22 3.89 -4.10
CA THR A 107 -4.22 2.95 -4.58
C THR A 107 -5.56 3.67 -4.84
N LEU A 108 -6.06 3.51 -6.06
CA LEU A 108 -7.39 3.96 -6.49
C LEU A 108 -8.26 2.74 -6.77
N GLY A 109 -9.45 2.69 -6.19
CA GLY A 109 -10.40 1.59 -6.43
C GLY A 109 -9.91 0.24 -5.93
N VAL A 110 -9.77 -0.73 -6.85
CA VAL A 110 -9.28 -2.11 -6.71
C VAL A 110 -10.16 -3.08 -5.91
N LEU A 111 -11.36 -2.70 -5.53
CA LEU A 111 -12.29 -3.55 -4.77
C LEU A 111 -13.39 -4.11 -5.68
N TYR A 112 -13.68 -5.39 -5.50
CA TYR A 112 -14.66 -6.12 -6.32
C TYR A 112 -15.52 -7.01 -5.46
N VAL A 113 -16.83 -7.11 -5.79
CA VAL A 113 -17.65 -8.21 -5.31
C VAL A 113 -17.45 -9.38 -6.26
N VAL A 114 -17.11 -10.52 -5.71
CA VAL A 114 -16.94 -11.78 -6.44
C VAL A 114 -17.94 -12.81 -5.93
N GLU A 115 -18.38 -13.71 -6.80
CA GLU A 115 -19.31 -14.77 -6.50
C GLU A 115 -18.85 -16.09 -7.07
N LYS A 116 -19.02 -17.16 -6.30
CA LYS A 116 -18.95 -18.54 -6.78
C LYS A 116 -20.36 -19.04 -7.10
N GLY A 117 -20.86 -18.70 -8.26
CA GLY A 117 -22.24 -18.95 -8.67
C GLY A 117 -22.70 -17.99 -9.76
N ASN A 118 -24.01 -17.86 -9.95
CA ASN A 118 -24.61 -16.97 -10.93
C ASN A 118 -25.95 -16.40 -10.42
N THR A 119 -25.93 -15.86 -9.21
CA THR A 119 -27.14 -15.33 -8.56
C THR A 119 -27.08 -13.84 -8.30
N VAL A 120 -25.89 -13.23 -8.36
CA VAL A 120 -25.67 -11.82 -8.14
C VAL A 120 -25.41 -11.11 -9.46
N HIS A 121 -26.25 -10.12 -9.80
CA HIS A 121 -26.14 -9.26 -10.99
C HIS A 121 -26.22 -7.79 -10.63
N SER A 122 -26.69 -7.47 -9.42
CA SER A 122 -26.83 -6.12 -8.89
C SER A 122 -26.66 -6.09 -7.37
N PHE A 123 -26.59 -4.90 -6.77
CA PHE A 123 -26.62 -4.79 -5.31
C PHE A 123 -27.91 -5.36 -4.68
N ALA A 124 -29.04 -5.27 -5.36
CA ALA A 124 -30.30 -5.79 -4.85
C ALA A 124 -30.25 -7.30 -4.55
N ASP A 125 -29.48 -8.05 -5.33
CA ASP A 125 -29.34 -9.50 -5.17
C ASP A 125 -28.49 -9.89 -3.95
N LEU A 126 -27.85 -8.92 -3.30
CA LEU A 126 -27.09 -9.12 -2.05
C LEU A 126 -28.03 -9.20 -0.83
N LYS A 127 -29.29 -8.83 -0.95
CA LYS A 127 -30.24 -8.88 0.17
C LYS A 127 -30.40 -10.28 0.74
N GLY A 128 -30.25 -10.40 2.06
CA GLY A 128 -30.31 -11.67 2.80
C GLY A 128 -29.04 -12.52 2.67
N ARG A 129 -27.97 -12.01 1.99
CA ARG A 129 -26.77 -12.79 1.73
C ARG A 129 -25.67 -12.51 2.76
N THR A 130 -24.80 -13.50 2.91
CA THR A 130 -23.53 -13.33 3.65
C THR A 130 -22.43 -12.93 2.67
N ILE A 131 -21.68 -11.89 3.01
CA ILE A 131 -20.58 -11.34 2.22
C ILE A 131 -19.31 -11.47 3.05
N LEU A 132 -18.33 -12.23 2.57
CA LEU A 132 -17.01 -12.33 3.19
C LEU A 132 -16.19 -11.11 2.81
N SER A 133 -15.47 -10.51 3.75
CA SER A 133 -14.68 -9.31 3.49
C SER A 133 -13.45 -9.25 4.38
N THR A 134 -12.61 -8.27 4.14
CA THR A 134 -11.47 -7.91 5.00
C THR A 134 -11.54 -6.45 5.38
N GLY A 135 -10.61 -6.01 6.21
CA GLY A 135 -10.41 -4.60 6.51
C GLY A 135 -11.53 -3.98 7.32
N LYS A 136 -12.03 -4.68 8.35
CA LYS A 136 -12.94 -4.10 9.33
C LYS A 136 -12.37 -2.81 9.91
N GLY A 137 -13.17 -1.74 9.94
CA GLY A 137 -12.73 -0.40 10.36
C GLY A 137 -11.87 0.33 9.32
N THR A 138 -11.71 -0.22 8.12
CA THR A 138 -10.90 0.38 7.06
C THR A 138 -11.69 0.61 5.75
N THR A 139 -11.04 1.17 4.74
CA THR A 139 -11.69 1.58 3.49
C THR A 139 -12.59 0.51 2.86
N PRO A 140 -12.24 -0.79 2.77
CA PRO A 140 -13.12 -1.80 2.19
C PRO A 140 -14.49 -1.90 2.86
N GLU A 141 -14.54 -1.88 4.19
CA GLU A 141 -15.81 -1.88 4.91
C GLU A 141 -16.65 -0.65 4.59
N TYR A 142 -16.05 0.54 4.72
CA TYR A 142 -16.80 1.79 4.52
C TYR A 142 -17.33 1.94 3.10
N VAL A 143 -16.55 1.53 2.09
CA VAL A 143 -16.97 1.55 0.68
C VAL A 143 -18.14 0.60 0.46
N LEU A 144 -18.04 -0.65 0.91
CA LEU A 144 -19.12 -1.63 0.76
C LEU A 144 -20.40 -1.13 1.43
N ARG A 145 -20.30 -0.70 2.70
CA ARG A 145 -21.47 -0.21 3.47
C ARG A 145 -22.09 1.04 2.83
N TYR A 146 -21.28 1.95 2.32
CA TYR A 146 -21.76 3.13 1.63
C TYR A 146 -22.50 2.78 0.34
N LEU A 147 -21.94 1.91 -0.49
CA LEU A 147 -22.55 1.49 -1.74
C LEU A 147 -23.82 0.66 -1.52
N LEU A 148 -23.88 -0.20 -0.49
CA LEU A 148 -25.11 -0.87 -0.07
C LEU A 148 -26.21 0.15 0.23
N LYS A 149 -25.92 1.16 1.08
CA LYS A 149 -26.91 2.22 1.41
C LYS A 149 -27.37 3.01 0.18
N LYS A 150 -26.45 3.35 -0.72
CA LYS A 150 -26.78 4.08 -1.96
C LYS A 150 -27.66 3.26 -2.91
N ASN A 151 -27.62 1.94 -2.79
CA ASN A 151 -28.45 1.02 -3.55
C ASN A 151 -29.69 0.53 -2.75
N GLY A 152 -30.07 1.20 -1.68
CA GLY A 152 -31.31 0.94 -0.93
C GLY A 152 -31.24 -0.24 0.05
N LEU A 153 -30.03 -0.75 0.37
CA LEU A 153 -29.83 -1.81 1.33
C LEU A 153 -29.27 -1.26 2.66
N ASP A 154 -29.84 -1.70 3.78
CA ASP A 154 -29.28 -1.46 5.10
C ASP A 154 -28.15 -2.48 5.37
N PRO A 155 -26.87 -2.05 5.47
CA PRO A 155 -25.76 -2.97 5.66
C PRO A 155 -25.76 -3.69 7.01
N ASP A 156 -26.60 -3.28 7.94
CA ASP A 156 -26.72 -3.88 9.28
C ASP A 156 -27.93 -4.83 9.40
N LYS A 157 -28.89 -4.79 8.43
CA LYS A 157 -30.12 -5.58 8.46
C LYS A 157 -30.30 -6.45 7.23
N ASP A 158 -29.94 -5.90 6.04
CA ASP A 158 -30.25 -6.56 4.78
C ASP A 158 -29.15 -7.52 4.30
N VAL A 159 -27.95 -7.44 4.88
CA VAL A 159 -26.82 -8.33 4.56
C VAL A 159 -26.09 -8.72 5.85
N LYS A 160 -25.38 -9.84 5.81
CA LYS A 160 -24.42 -10.23 6.86
C LYS A 160 -23.01 -10.06 6.30
N ILE A 161 -22.19 -9.22 6.92
CA ILE A 161 -20.78 -9.06 6.50
C ILE A 161 -19.89 -9.78 7.52
N GLU A 162 -19.12 -10.76 7.05
CA GLU A 162 -18.15 -11.52 7.86
C GLU A 162 -16.75 -11.04 7.50
N TYR A 163 -15.99 -10.60 8.53
CA TYR A 163 -14.66 -10.05 8.35
C TYR A 163 -13.57 -11.04 8.73
N TYR A 164 -12.56 -11.11 7.89
CA TYR A 164 -11.33 -11.87 8.08
C TYR A 164 -10.13 -10.93 8.20
N SER A 165 -9.06 -11.41 8.79
CA SER A 165 -7.86 -10.60 9.01
C SER A 165 -7.15 -10.26 7.71
N GLU A 166 -7.01 -11.23 6.80
CA GLU A 166 -6.29 -11.08 5.53
C GLU A 166 -7.15 -11.49 4.31
N ALA A 167 -6.87 -10.89 3.15
CA ALA A 167 -7.54 -11.23 1.90
C ALA A 167 -7.20 -12.65 1.41
N SER A 168 -6.05 -13.19 1.79
CA SER A 168 -5.67 -14.59 1.57
C SER A 168 -6.62 -15.57 2.25
N GLU A 169 -7.11 -15.25 3.46
CA GLU A 169 -8.09 -16.06 4.18
C GLU A 169 -9.44 -16.08 3.45
N VAL A 170 -9.93 -14.90 3.04
CA VAL A 170 -11.16 -14.79 2.23
C VAL A 170 -11.02 -15.58 0.92
N THR A 171 -9.87 -15.49 0.25
CA THR A 171 -9.60 -16.27 -0.96
C THR A 171 -9.65 -17.78 -0.70
N ALA A 172 -9.13 -18.24 0.45
CA ALA A 172 -9.18 -19.65 0.84
C ALA A 172 -10.63 -20.09 1.13
N GLN A 173 -11.42 -19.26 1.83
CA GLN A 173 -12.84 -19.53 2.09
C GLN A 173 -13.65 -19.62 0.78
N MET A 174 -13.40 -18.71 -0.17
CA MET A 174 -14.03 -18.76 -1.48
C MET A 174 -13.70 -20.04 -2.26
N ALA A 175 -12.45 -20.48 -2.22
CA ALA A 175 -12.02 -21.73 -2.85
C ALA A 175 -12.69 -22.96 -2.22
N ALA A 176 -12.82 -23.00 -0.89
CA ALA A 176 -13.44 -24.08 -0.14
C ALA A 176 -14.98 -24.09 -0.25
N ALA A 177 -15.59 -22.97 -0.57
CA ALA A 177 -17.04 -22.86 -0.68
C ALA A 177 -17.59 -23.71 -1.85
N ARG A 178 -18.78 -24.32 -1.64
CA ARG A 178 -19.40 -25.17 -2.68
C ARG A 178 -20.12 -24.36 -3.74
N LYS A 179 -21.08 -23.49 -3.37
CA LYS A 179 -21.86 -22.60 -4.26
C LYS A 179 -22.29 -21.35 -3.54
N ASP A 180 -22.64 -20.34 -4.33
CA ASP A 180 -23.29 -19.09 -3.89
C ASP A 180 -22.54 -18.30 -2.83
N ALA A 181 -21.24 -18.55 -2.68
CA ALA A 181 -20.37 -17.75 -1.82
C ALA A 181 -20.07 -16.40 -2.47
N ILE A 182 -20.15 -15.35 -1.66
CA ILE A 182 -19.93 -13.97 -2.09
C ILE A 182 -18.82 -13.37 -1.23
N ALA A 183 -17.90 -12.66 -1.86
CA ALA A 183 -16.86 -11.95 -1.13
C ALA A 183 -16.57 -10.57 -1.74
N VAL A 184 -16.03 -9.68 -0.91
CA VAL A 184 -15.33 -8.47 -1.36
C VAL A 184 -13.83 -8.73 -1.28
N LEU A 185 -13.17 -8.66 -2.42
CA LEU A 185 -11.74 -8.86 -2.55
C LEU A 185 -11.08 -7.71 -3.31
N PRO A 186 -9.87 -7.32 -2.92
CA PRO A 186 -9.05 -6.42 -3.75
C PRO A 186 -8.27 -7.20 -4.81
N GLN A 187 -7.80 -6.51 -5.87
CA GLN A 187 -6.68 -7.03 -6.66
C GLN A 187 -5.39 -7.01 -5.82
N PRO A 188 -4.48 -8.00 -5.98
CA PRO A 188 -4.51 -9.10 -6.95
C PRO A 188 -5.25 -10.37 -6.49
N TYR A 189 -5.90 -10.34 -5.31
CA TYR A 189 -6.56 -11.51 -4.72
C TYR A 189 -7.75 -12.02 -5.54
N VAL A 190 -8.45 -11.13 -6.27
CA VAL A 190 -9.48 -11.55 -7.24
C VAL A 190 -8.89 -12.45 -8.30
N THR A 191 -7.81 -12.02 -8.94
CA THR A 191 -7.11 -12.82 -9.97
C THR A 191 -6.58 -14.13 -9.37
N ALA A 192 -5.97 -14.08 -8.20
CA ALA A 192 -5.46 -15.28 -7.52
C ALA A 192 -6.59 -16.28 -7.16
N ALA A 193 -7.77 -15.79 -6.79
CA ALA A 193 -8.94 -16.62 -6.54
C ALA A 193 -9.48 -17.25 -7.84
N GLN A 194 -9.57 -16.48 -8.93
CA GLN A 194 -10.03 -16.96 -10.24
C GLN A 194 -9.05 -18.00 -10.84
N MET A 195 -7.75 -17.87 -10.61
CA MET A 195 -6.77 -18.89 -11.02
C MET A 195 -6.96 -20.22 -10.31
N LYS A 196 -7.46 -20.20 -9.07
CA LYS A 196 -7.77 -21.43 -8.28
C LYS A 196 -9.14 -22.01 -8.62
N ASP A 197 -10.07 -21.18 -9.01
CA ASP A 197 -11.44 -21.56 -9.33
C ASP A 197 -11.98 -20.70 -10.47
N SER A 198 -11.99 -21.28 -11.68
CA SER A 198 -12.47 -20.62 -12.89
C SER A 198 -13.98 -20.32 -12.87
N GLY A 199 -14.73 -20.89 -11.93
CA GLY A 199 -16.14 -20.61 -11.71
C GLY A 199 -16.38 -19.34 -10.90
N LEU A 200 -15.34 -18.70 -10.38
CA LEU A 200 -15.45 -17.44 -9.64
C LEU A 200 -15.63 -16.26 -10.59
N ARG A 201 -16.72 -15.53 -10.44
CA ARG A 201 -17.04 -14.35 -11.26
C ARG A 201 -16.83 -13.06 -10.49
N VAL A 202 -16.35 -12.04 -11.18
CA VAL A 202 -16.48 -10.66 -10.73
C VAL A 202 -17.90 -10.21 -11.09
N VAL A 203 -18.69 -9.82 -10.09
CA VAL A 203 -20.10 -9.45 -10.27
C VAL A 203 -20.32 -7.95 -10.14
N LEU A 204 -19.59 -7.27 -9.26
CA LEU A 204 -19.62 -5.81 -9.14
C LEU A 204 -18.19 -5.27 -9.03
N ASP A 205 -17.90 -4.27 -9.83
CA ASP A 205 -16.70 -3.43 -9.70
C ASP A 205 -17.06 -2.22 -8.83
N LEU A 206 -16.57 -2.22 -7.58
CA LEU A 206 -16.96 -1.18 -6.63
C LEU A 206 -16.44 0.22 -7.02
N THR A 207 -15.42 0.32 -7.88
CA THR A 207 -14.99 1.60 -8.44
C THR A 207 -16.01 2.14 -9.45
N ARG A 208 -16.51 1.27 -10.33
CA ARG A 208 -17.59 1.65 -11.27
C ARG A 208 -18.86 2.04 -10.52
N GLU A 209 -19.21 1.28 -9.51
CA GLU A 209 -20.40 1.56 -8.69
C GLU A 209 -20.25 2.86 -7.88
N TRP A 210 -19.04 3.15 -7.39
CA TRP A 210 -18.72 4.41 -6.74
C TRP A 210 -18.90 5.60 -7.67
N ASN A 211 -18.39 5.52 -8.89
CA ASN A 211 -18.48 6.59 -9.89
C ASN A 211 -19.92 6.89 -10.35
N LYS A 212 -20.88 5.97 -10.12
CA LYS A 212 -22.31 6.23 -10.37
C LYS A 212 -22.97 7.12 -9.31
N VAL A 213 -22.39 7.16 -8.10
CA VAL A 213 -23.01 7.80 -6.92
C VAL A 213 -22.15 8.87 -6.26
N CYS A 214 -20.92 9.05 -6.75
CA CYS A 214 -19.95 10.02 -6.26
C CYS A 214 -19.22 10.69 -7.41
N ASP A 215 -19.00 12.00 -7.31
CA ASP A 215 -18.22 12.79 -8.27
C ASP A 215 -16.72 12.82 -7.96
N THR A 216 -16.27 11.94 -7.03
CA THR A 216 -14.88 11.87 -6.58
C THR A 216 -14.28 10.49 -6.86
N GLN A 217 -12.97 10.44 -7.04
CA GLN A 217 -12.26 9.18 -7.16
C GLN A 217 -12.34 8.37 -5.86
N LEU A 218 -12.44 7.05 -5.98
CA LEU A 218 -12.36 6.13 -4.86
C LEU A 218 -10.91 5.94 -4.45
N ILE A 219 -10.43 6.75 -3.50
CA ILE A 219 -9.09 6.60 -2.93
C ILE A 219 -9.15 5.53 -1.83
N THR A 220 -8.45 4.42 -2.02
CA THR A 220 -8.45 3.31 -1.08
C THR A 220 -7.17 3.19 -0.27
N GLY A 221 -6.04 3.68 -0.78
CA GLY A 221 -4.77 3.62 -0.09
C GLY A 221 -3.90 4.86 -0.29
N VAL A 222 -3.11 5.16 0.73
CA VAL A 222 -2.16 6.28 0.75
C VAL A 222 -0.85 5.87 1.41
N THR A 223 0.23 6.54 1.03
CA THR A 223 1.52 6.48 1.71
C THR A 223 1.65 7.69 2.62
N VAL A 224 1.86 7.45 3.89
CA VAL A 224 1.98 8.48 4.92
C VAL A 224 3.38 8.50 5.53
N VAL A 225 3.73 9.65 6.10
CA VAL A 225 4.96 9.86 6.88
C VAL A 225 4.63 10.53 8.20
N ARG A 226 5.40 10.27 9.24
CA ARG A 226 5.32 11.05 10.48
C ARG A 226 5.72 12.50 10.22
N THR A 227 4.89 13.44 10.64
CA THR A 227 5.09 14.88 10.41
C THR A 227 6.43 15.37 10.95
N GLU A 228 6.82 14.91 12.12
CA GLU A 228 8.10 15.28 12.74
C GLU A 228 9.28 14.73 11.93
N TYR A 229 9.21 13.47 11.50
CA TYR A 229 10.24 12.87 10.66
C TYR A 229 10.42 13.63 9.34
N ALA A 230 9.31 13.99 8.69
CA ALA A 230 9.35 14.75 7.44
C ALA A 230 9.99 16.13 7.61
N LYS A 231 9.70 16.82 8.71
CA LYS A 231 10.32 18.12 9.03
C LYS A 231 11.82 18.03 9.30
N GLN A 232 12.25 16.97 9.97
CA GLN A 232 13.65 16.75 10.31
C GLN A 232 14.50 16.22 9.14
N ASN A 233 13.86 15.58 8.17
CA ASN A 233 14.54 14.88 7.08
C ASN A 233 13.95 15.21 5.69
N PRO A 234 13.88 16.50 5.28
CA PRO A 234 13.24 16.90 4.01
C PRO A 234 13.93 16.28 2.79
N ASP A 235 15.24 16.12 2.81
CA ASP A 235 16.02 15.51 1.72
C ASP A 235 15.72 14.01 1.58
N VAL A 236 15.48 13.32 2.70
CA VAL A 236 15.05 11.90 2.71
C VAL A 236 13.67 11.76 2.07
N ILE A 237 12.76 12.69 2.37
CA ILE A 237 11.41 12.68 1.76
C ILE A 237 11.49 12.86 0.23
N ALA A 238 12.30 13.83 -0.24
CA ALA A 238 12.49 14.08 -1.67
C ALA A 238 13.12 12.86 -2.38
N ALA A 239 14.15 12.26 -1.78
CA ALA A 239 14.78 11.05 -2.30
C ALA A 239 13.82 9.86 -2.32
N PHE A 240 13.04 9.65 -1.24
CA PHE A 240 12.02 8.62 -1.17
C PHE A 240 10.98 8.76 -2.29
N LEU A 241 10.43 9.96 -2.49
CA LEU A 241 9.43 10.19 -3.53
C LEU A 241 9.98 9.90 -4.93
N THR A 242 11.26 10.22 -5.16
CA THR A 242 11.95 9.91 -6.43
C THR A 242 12.11 8.40 -6.63
N ASP A 243 12.58 7.69 -5.63
CA ASP A 243 12.74 6.23 -5.69
C ASP A 243 11.37 5.53 -5.77
N TYR A 244 10.38 6.04 -5.03
CA TYR A 244 9.02 5.52 -5.05
C TYR A 244 8.37 5.65 -6.43
N GLN A 245 8.55 6.79 -7.10
CA GLN A 245 8.08 6.99 -8.47
C GLN A 245 8.71 5.97 -9.44
N LYS A 246 10.02 5.75 -9.36
CA LYS A 246 10.72 4.73 -10.15
C LYS A 246 10.17 3.33 -9.86
N SER A 247 9.98 3.02 -8.58
CA SER A 247 9.42 1.73 -8.14
C SER A 247 8.03 1.49 -8.72
N VAL A 248 7.14 2.48 -8.68
CA VAL A 248 5.79 2.38 -9.26
C VAL A 248 5.84 2.21 -10.77
N LEU A 249 6.67 3.00 -11.46
CA LEU A 249 6.80 2.93 -12.92
C LEU A 249 7.35 1.58 -13.39
N SER A 250 8.26 0.97 -12.65
CA SER A 250 8.80 -0.35 -12.99
C SER A 250 7.72 -1.44 -13.01
N LEU A 251 6.71 -1.34 -12.15
CA LEU A 251 5.60 -2.30 -12.11
C LEU A 251 4.72 -2.25 -13.35
N ILE A 252 4.60 -1.09 -13.99
CA ILE A 252 3.84 -0.92 -15.24
C ILE A 252 4.53 -1.65 -16.38
N HIS A 253 5.86 -1.64 -16.42
CA HIS A 253 6.64 -2.33 -17.47
C HIS A 253 6.73 -3.85 -17.27
N ILE A 254 6.64 -4.36 -16.04
CA ILE A 254 6.61 -5.80 -15.76
C ILE A 254 5.32 -6.45 -16.30
N SER A 255 4.24 -5.70 -16.42
CA SER A 255 2.95 -6.20 -16.91
C SER A 255 2.82 -6.19 -18.45
N GLU A 256 3.75 -5.58 -19.18
CA GLU A 256 3.79 -5.70 -20.63
C GLU A 256 4.46 -7.04 -21.03
N PRO A 257 3.72 -7.99 -21.64
CA PRO A 257 4.36 -9.17 -22.19
C PRO A 257 5.39 -8.70 -23.23
N THR A 258 6.64 -9.09 -23.06
CA THR A 258 7.67 -8.92 -24.10
C THR A 258 7.11 -9.48 -25.38
N ARG A 259 6.70 -8.61 -26.31
CA ARG A 259 6.33 -9.00 -27.65
C ARG A 259 7.58 -9.66 -28.28
N PRO A 260 7.52 -10.93 -28.67
CA PRO A 260 8.64 -11.49 -29.44
C PRO A 260 8.77 -10.67 -30.72
N GLU A 261 9.96 -10.16 -30.94
CA GLU A 261 10.32 -9.53 -32.22
C GLU A 261 10.21 -10.54 -33.37
#